data_d4bfef84e7c086ac2fd470daca2ee9ce
#
_entry.id   d4bfef84e7c086ac2fd470daca2ee9ce
#
_cell.length_a   1.000
_cell.length_b   1.000
_cell.length_c   1.000
_cell.angle_alpha   90.00
_cell.angle_beta   90.00
_cell.angle_gamma   90.00
#
_symmetry.space_group_name_H-M   'P 1'
#
loop_
_entity.id
_entity.type
_entity.pdbx_description
1 polymer ?
#
loop_
_entity_poly.entity_id
_entity_poly.type
_entity_poly.pdbx_seq_one_letter_code
_entity_poly.pdbx_strand_id
1 'polypeptide(L)'
;MRYIEKHPMIMIVIGIFGISLSSILVKYSTAPSAVTAAFRLLWTVLFLTPVVLGKSSVRKEFVAVPRKLAALSCLSGLFLAIHFVLWFESLRHTSVASSTTIVCTEVIWVCLGFCLFMKGKLSPKAILAIAVTLGGSFLIAYSDSGSGSQLYGDILSLLAATAVAVYTLIGRVVRSKVSTTVYTYMVYTACAAVLVVTCLAQGYGLFDYGPSAVIVGALLAIFSTILGHSIFSWCLKFFSPSFVSASKLCEPVAAAAMAAFLFAEIPTAFQIIGGVLILGGVCWYSRIERKSE
;
A
#
# COMPACT_ATOMS: atom_id res chain seq x y z
N MET A 1 -3.78 -0.81 23.69
CA MET A 1 -3.71 0.41 22.86
C MET A 1 -2.60 1.37 23.30
N ARG A 2 -2.49 1.78 24.57
CA ARG A 2 -1.43 2.72 25.03
C ARG A 2 0.02 2.31 24.72
N TYR A 3 0.35 1.00 24.69
CA TYR A 3 1.71 0.55 24.37
C TYR A 3 2.07 0.72 22.89
N ILE A 4 1.15 0.37 22.00
CA ILE A 4 1.31 0.47 20.53
C ILE A 4 1.43 1.94 20.10
N GLU A 5 0.66 2.85 20.73
CA GLU A 5 0.74 4.29 20.46
C GLU A 5 2.08 4.90 20.91
N LYS A 6 2.75 4.28 21.91
CA LYS A 6 4.11 4.68 22.33
C LYS A 6 5.23 4.17 21.41
N HIS A 7 4.94 3.14 20.59
CA HIS A 7 5.93 2.51 19.72
C HIS A 7 5.40 2.35 18.28
N PRO A 8 5.04 3.45 17.59
CA PRO A 8 4.41 3.39 16.27
C PRO A 8 5.33 2.80 15.19
N MET A 9 6.65 2.78 15.40
CA MET A 9 7.61 2.13 14.49
C MET A 9 7.40 0.61 14.39
N ILE A 10 6.94 -0.06 15.46
CA ILE A 10 6.62 -1.50 15.41
C ILE A 10 5.50 -1.74 14.39
N MET A 11 4.53 -0.84 14.33
CA MET A 11 3.42 -0.95 13.39
C MET A 11 3.88 -0.77 11.93
N ILE A 12 4.89 0.10 11.69
CA ILE A 12 5.51 0.20 10.35
C ILE A 12 6.07 -1.17 9.92
N VAL A 13 6.81 -1.86 10.79
CA VAL A 13 7.39 -3.18 10.48
C VAL A 13 6.30 -4.20 10.17
N ILE A 14 5.25 -4.27 11.00
CA ILE A 14 4.10 -5.17 10.77
C ILE A 14 3.42 -4.82 9.44
N GLY A 15 3.23 -3.54 9.15
CA GLY A 15 2.65 -3.07 7.90
C GLY A 15 3.47 -3.48 6.67
N ILE A 16 4.80 -3.40 6.74
CA ILE A 16 5.71 -3.84 5.66
C ILE A 16 5.51 -5.33 5.39
N PHE A 17 5.54 -6.18 6.42
CA PHE A 17 5.26 -7.62 6.24
C PHE A 17 3.89 -7.87 5.61
N GLY A 18 2.86 -7.13 6.05
CA GLY A 18 1.51 -7.27 5.52
C GLY A 18 1.43 -6.95 4.02
N ILE A 19 2.00 -5.84 3.57
CA ILE A 19 1.95 -5.48 2.13
C ILE A 19 2.82 -6.40 1.28
N SER A 20 3.97 -6.85 1.79
CA SER A 20 4.91 -7.68 1.03
C SER A 20 4.34 -9.04 0.61
N LEU A 21 3.33 -9.55 1.32
CA LEU A 21 2.60 -10.75 0.91
C LEU A 21 1.69 -10.52 -0.31
N SER A 22 1.38 -9.27 -0.64
CA SER A 22 0.38 -8.97 -1.68
C SER A 22 0.81 -9.44 -3.07
N SER A 23 2.04 -9.15 -3.48
CA SER A 23 2.59 -9.53 -4.79
C SER A 23 2.67 -11.04 -4.97
N ILE A 24 2.93 -11.77 -3.89
CA ILE A 24 2.97 -13.25 -3.89
C ILE A 24 1.54 -13.80 -4.01
N LEU A 25 0.62 -13.33 -3.16
CA LEU A 25 -0.75 -13.84 -3.11
C LEU A 25 -1.53 -13.58 -4.41
N VAL A 26 -1.36 -12.41 -5.03
CA VAL A 26 -2.05 -12.07 -6.29
C VAL A 26 -1.76 -13.07 -7.40
N LYS A 27 -0.54 -13.64 -7.46
CA LYS A 27 -0.16 -14.64 -8.48
C LYS A 27 -0.96 -15.94 -8.39
N TYR A 28 -1.54 -16.26 -7.25
CA TYR A 28 -2.37 -17.45 -7.08
C TYR A 28 -3.83 -17.24 -7.53
N SER A 29 -4.21 -16.01 -7.89
CA SER A 29 -5.54 -15.75 -8.46
C SER A 29 -5.54 -16.00 -9.97
N THR A 30 -6.48 -16.80 -10.44
CA THR A 30 -6.71 -17.04 -11.87
C THR A 30 -7.72 -16.04 -12.47
N ALA A 31 -8.36 -15.23 -11.64
CA ALA A 31 -9.35 -14.25 -12.06
C ALA A 31 -8.69 -12.97 -12.62
N PRO A 32 -9.44 -12.16 -13.38
CA PRO A 32 -9.02 -10.82 -13.77
C PRO A 32 -8.61 -9.95 -12.57
N SER A 33 -7.68 -9.02 -12.79
CA SER A 33 -7.13 -8.14 -11.76
C SER A 33 -8.21 -7.39 -10.98
N ALA A 34 -9.23 -6.87 -11.67
CA ALA A 34 -10.36 -6.18 -11.07
C ALA A 34 -11.19 -7.08 -10.14
N VAL A 35 -11.41 -8.35 -10.50
CA VAL A 35 -12.18 -9.32 -9.70
C VAL A 35 -11.43 -9.68 -8.43
N THR A 36 -10.11 -9.96 -8.54
CA THR A 36 -9.27 -10.24 -7.37
C THR A 36 -9.23 -9.07 -6.41
N ALA A 37 -9.08 -7.84 -6.92
CA ALA A 37 -9.11 -6.63 -6.12
C ALA A 37 -10.49 -6.40 -5.49
N ALA A 38 -11.59 -6.68 -6.20
CA ALA A 38 -12.95 -6.57 -5.66
C ALA A 38 -13.14 -7.51 -4.46
N PHE A 39 -12.78 -8.80 -4.57
CA PHE A 39 -12.87 -9.73 -3.44
C PHE A 39 -12.00 -9.31 -2.26
N ARG A 40 -10.78 -8.81 -2.50
CA ARG A 40 -9.94 -8.26 -1.45
C ARG A 40 -10.68 -7.20 -0.64
N LEU A 41 -11.35 -6.26 -1.29
CA LEU A 41 -12.01 -5.15 -0.61
C LEU A 41 -13.38 -5.56 -0.04
N LEU A 42 -14.13 -6.44 -0.70
CA LEU A 42 -15.39 -6.99 -0.18
C LEU A 42 -15.15 -7.74 1.14
N TRP A 43 -14.15 -8.62 1.19
CA TRP A 43 -13.75 -9.30 2.43
C TRP A 43 -13.28 -8.31 3.50
N THR A 44 -12.51 -7.29 3.13
CA THR A 44 -12.06 -6.27 4.08
C THR A 44 -13.24 -5.53 4.71
N VAL A 45 -14.21 -5.11 3.89
CA VAL A 45 -15.44 -4.44 4.37
C VAL A 45 -16.22 -5.40 5.28
N LEU A 46 -16.40 -6.66 4.87
CA LEU A 46 -17.09 -7.67 5.65
C LEU A 46 -16.45 -7.85 7.04
N PHE A 47 -15.12 -7.93 7.13
CA PHE A 47 -14.40 -8.08 8.41
C PHE A 47 -14.46 -6.82 9.29
N LEU A 48 -14.52 -5.63 8.69
CA LEU A 48 -14.60 -4.38 9.45
C LEU A 48 -16.03 -4.01 9.87
N THR A 49 -17.05 -4.45 9.14
CA THR A 49 -18.45 -4.13 9.42
C THR A 49 -18.88 -4.46 10.84
N PRO A 50 -18.59 -5.65 11.41
CA PRO A 50 -18.93 -5.96 12.82
C PRO A 50 -18.28 -4.99 13.81
N VAL A 51 -17.07 -4.51 13.53
CA VAL A 51 -16.38 -3.56 14.40
C VAL A 51 -17.04 -2.19 14.35
N VAL A 52 -17.46 -1.74 13.16
CA VAL A 52 -18.08 -0.42 12.97
C VAL A 52 -19.50 -0.39 13.51
N LEU A 53 -20.29 -1.43 13.24
CA LEU A 53 -21.69 -1.51 13.68
C LEU A 53 -21.82 -1.94 15.14
N GLY A 54 -20.96 -2.83 15.62
CA GLY A 54 -21.02 -3.40 16.98
C GLY A 54 -20.52 -2.46 18.08
N LYS A 55 -19.53 -1.58 17.78
CA LYS A 55 -19.01 -0.62 18.76
C LYS A 55 -19.75 0.71 18.68
N SER A 56 -20.56 1.04 19.72
CA SER A 56 -21.35 2.27 19.76
C SER A 56 -20.53 3.55 19.53
N SER A 57 -19.30 3.63 20.07
CA SER A 57 -18.42 4.79 19.88
C SER A 57 -17.99 4.96 18.42
N VAL A 58 -17.65 3.87 17.73
CA VAL A 58 -17.23 3.88 16.31
C VAL A 58 -18.41 4.22 15.42
N ARG A 59 -19.58 3.63 15.71
CA ARG A 59 -20.80 3.92 14.95
C ARG A 59 -21.25 5.38 15.09
N LYS A 60 -21.18 5.94 16.30
CA LYS A 60 -21.46 7.38 16.52
C LYS A 60 -20.49 8.28 15.76
N GLU A 61 -19.19 7.95 15.79
CA GLU A 61 -18.19 8.68 15.03
C GLU A 61 -18.47 8.59 13.52
N PHE A 62 -18.77 7.39 12.99
CA PHE A 62 -19.06 7.16 11.57
C PHE A 62 -20.21 8.05 11.07
N VAL A 63 -21.31 8.12 11.82
CA VAL A 63 -22.47 8.95 11.47
C VAL A 63 -22.15 10.45 11.61
N ALA A 64 -21.28 10.82 12.54
CA ALA A 64 -20.93 12.22 12.82
C ALA A 64 -19.82 12.78 11.90
N VAL A 65 -19.25 11.98 10.98
CA VAL A 65 -18.21 12.46 10.06
C VAL A 65 -18.75 13.60 9.18
N PRO A 66 -18.08 14.76 9.16
CA PRO A 66 -18.47 15.87 8.29
C PRO A 66 -18.50 15.47 6.81
N ARG A 67 -19.50 15.93 6.06
CA ARG A 67 -19.68 15.58 4.62
C ARG A 67 -18.41 15.78 3.79
N LYS A 68 -17.63 16.84 4.06
CA LYS A 68 -16.36 17.12 3.38
C LYS A 68 -15.33 15.99 3.62
N LEU A 69 -15.19 15.50 4.86
CA LEU A 69 -14.25 14.44 5.20
C LEU A 69 -14.74 13.07 4.68
N ALA A 70 -16.07 12.85 4.66
CA ALA A 70 -16.66 11.69 4.04
C ALA A 70 -16.37 11.67 2.52
N ALA A 71 -16.60 12.78 1.82
CA ALA A 71 -16.29 12.90 0.40
C ALA A 71 -14.80 12.69 0.09
N LEU A 72 -13.89 13.23 0.91
CA LEU A 72 -12.46 12.99 0.78
C LEU A 72 -12.11 11.51 1.02
N SER A 73 -12.76 10.84 1.97
CA SER A 73 -12.56 9.40 2.20
C SER A 73 -13.03 8.56 1.01
N CYS A 74 -14.18 8.91 0.40
CA CYS A 74 -14.65 8.26 -0.82
C CYS A 74 -13.71 8.51 -2.01
N LEU A 75 -13.21 9.74 -2.17
CA LEU A 75 -12.21 10.07 -3.18
C LEU A 75 -10.90 9.30 -2.96
N SER A 76 -10.46 9.16 -1.71
CA SER A 76 -9.31 8.31 -1.35
C SER A 76 -9.57 6.85 -1.73
N GLY A 77 -10.79 6.34 -1.54
CA GLY A 77 -11.19 5.00 -1.95
C GLY A 77 -11.19 4.79 -3.47
N LEU A 78 -11.59 5.81 -4.24
CA LEU A 78 -11.49 5.81 -5.70
C LEU A 78 -10.03 5.67 -6.16
N PHE A 79 -9.13 6.49 -5.62
CA PHE A 79 -7.70 6.41 -5.97
C PHE A 79 -7.07 5.09 -5.54
N LEU A 80 -7.50 4.52 -4.42
CA LEU A 80 -7.06 3.19 -4.01
C LEU A 80 -7.56 2.09 -4.96
N ALA A 81 -8.79 2.21 -5.47
CA ALA A 81 -9.31 1.28 -6.47
C ALA A 81 -8.53 1.35 -7.79
N ILE A 82 -8.27 2.56 -8.29
CA ILE A 82 -7.43 2.79 -9.47
C ILE A 82 -6.04 2.16 -9.27
N HIS A 83 -5.42 2.40 -8.11
CA HIS A 83 -4.13 1.80 -7.77
C HIS A 83 -4.17 0.27 -7.87
N PHE A 84 -5.15 -0.40 -7.26
CA PHE A 84 -5.21 -1.86 -7.26
C PHE A 84 -5.42 -2.44 -8.64
N VAL A 85 -6.32 -1.87 -9.44
CA VAL A 85 -6.55 -2.33 -10.82
C VAL A 85 -5.28 -2.21 -11.65
N LEU A 86 -4.64 -1.03 -11.63
CA LEU A 86 -3.44 -0.76 -12.40
C LEU A 86 -2.25 -1.63 -11.93
N TRP A 87 -2.06 -1.76 -10.62
CA TRP A 87 -0.95 -2.52 -10.08
C TRP A 87 -1.11 -4.02 -10.31
N PHE A 88 -2.30 -4.60 -10.06
CA PHE A 88 -2.53 -6.01 -10.31
C PHE A 88 -2.43 -6.34 -11.81
N GLU A 89 -2.88 -5.44 -12.67
CA GLU A 89 -2.73 -5.60 -14.11
C GLU A 89 -1.26 -5.48 -14.53
N SER A 90 -0.49 -4.58 -13.95
CA SER A 90 0.95 -4.46 -14.22
C SER A 90 1.71 -5.75 -13.92
N LEU A 91 1.37 -6.45 -12.81
CA LEU A 91 1.97 -7.74 -12.43
C LEU A 91 1.74 -8.86 -13.46
N ARG A 92 0.80 -8.69 -14.38
CA ARG A 92 0.56 -9.63 -15.51
C ARG A 92 1.41 -9.31 -16.73
N HIS A 93 1.94 -8.09 -16.83
CA HIS A 93 2.63 -7.58 -18.00
C HIS A 93 4.09 -7.25 -17.79
N THR A 94 4.57 -7.23 -16.54
CA THR A 94 6.00 -7.03 -16.23
C THR A 94 6.42 -7.92 -15.06
N SER A 95 7.71 -7.96 -14.73
CA SER A 95 8.19 -8.74 -13.58
C SER A 95 7.67 -8.16 -12.26
N VAL A 96 7.50 -9.02 -11.24
CA VAL A 96 7.09 -8.59 -9.89
C VAL A 96 8.07 -7.56 -9.35
N ALA A 97 9.36 -7.78 -9.55
CA ALA A 97 10.41 -6.87 -9.08
C ALA A 97 10.32 -5.51 -9.77
N SER A 98 10.15 -5.45 -11.10
CA SER A 98 9.98 -4.20 -11.85
C SER A 98 8.71 -3.49 -11.39
N SER A 99 7.55 -4.16 -11.42
CA SER A 99 6.28 -3.59 -11.00
C SER A 99 6.34 -3.04 -9.58
N THR A 100 6.82 -3.82 -8.62
CA THR A 100 6.90 -3.40 -7.19
C THR A 100 7.85 -2.23 -7.01
N THR A 101 9.01 -2.26 -7.68
CA THR A 101 9.98 -1.15 -7.61
C THR A 101 9.42 0.15 -8.18
N ILE A 102 8.74 0.09 -9.32
CA ILE A 102 8.13 1.28 -9.94
C ILE A 102 6.99 1.81 -9.05
N VAL A 103 6.14 0.93 -8.50
CA VAL A 103 5.08 1.34 -7.56
C VAL A 103 5.66 1.99 -6.31
N CYS A 104 6.80 1.50 -5.80
CA CYS A 104 7.48 2.10 -4.66
C CYS A 104 7.99 3.53 -4.93
N THR A 105 8.05 3.98 -6.19
CA THR A 105 8.30 5.39 -6.51
C THR A 105 7.18 6.31 -6.03
N GLU A 106 6.08 5.77 -5.47
CA GLU A 106 5.02 6.56 -4.82
C GLU A 106 5.58 7.60 -3.86
N VAL A 107 6.72 7.30 -3.20
CA VAL A 107 7.37 8.23 -2.27
C VAL A 107 7.74 9.57 -2.93
N ILE A 108 8.11 9.58 -4.20
CA ILE A 108 8.42 10.80 -4.96
C ILE A 108 7.15 11.66 -5.07
N TRP A 109 6.05 11.05 -5.48
CA TRP A 109 4.76 11.71 -5.67
C TRP A 109 4.19 12.20 -4.34
N VAL A 110 4.34 11.41 -3.28
CA VAL A 110 3.93 11.81 -1.92
C VAL A 110 4.78 12.98 -1.43
N CYS A 111 6.10 12.96 -1.63
CA CYS A 111 6.98 14.08 -1.27
C CYS A 111 6.60 15.37 -2.00
N LEU A 112 6.38 15.28 -3.31
CA LEU A 112 5.93 16.42 -4.12
C LEU A 112 4.59 16.95 -3.60
N GLY A 113 3.59 16.09 -3.42
CA GLY A 113 2.28 16.49 -2.92
C GLY A 113 2.32 17.04 -1.49
N PHE A 114 3.16 16.45 -0.61
CA PHE A 114 3.37 16.94 0.74
C PHE A 114 3.95 18.36 0.76
N CYS A 115 4.94 18.65 -0.08
CA CYS A 115 5.52 19.97 -0.18
C CYS A 115 4.55 20.98 -0.84
N LEU A 116 3.89 20.60 -1.94
CA LEU A 116 3.07 21.52 -2.73
C LEU A 116 1.72 21.83 -2.06
N PHE A 117 1.02 20.81 -1.56
CA PHE A 117 -0.36 20.97 -1.07
C PHE A 117 -0.46 21.08 0.45
N MET A 118 0.49 20.52 1.18
CA MET A 118 0.46 20.51 2.65
C MET A 118 1.47 21.48 3.27
N LYS A 119 2.23 22.21 2.42
CA LYS A 119 3.32 23.12 2.86
C LYS A 119 4.36 22.40 3.74
N GLY A 120 4.50 21.09 3.56
CA GLY A 120 5.49 20.27 4.24
C GLY A 120 6.90 20.64 3.80
N LYS A 121 7.88 20.45 4.68
CA LYS A 121 9.29 20.70 4.38
C LYS A 121 10.06 19.38 4.49
N LEU A 122 10.87 19.07 3.50
CA LEU A 122 11.80 17.97 3.53
C LEU A 122 13.22 18.51 3.69
N SER A 123 13.94 18.00 4.67
CA SER A 123 15.35 18.36 4.80
C SER A 123 16.17 17.73 3.67
N PRO A 124 17.28 18.35 3.24
CA PRO A 124 18.17 17.74 2.24
C PRO A 124 18.65 16.32 2.63
N LYS A 125 18.82 16.08 3.94
CA LYS A 125 19.15 14.74 4.47
C LYS A 125 18.03 13.73 4.27
N ALA A 126 16.77 14.14 4.40
CA ALA A 126 15.61 13.29 4.13
C ALA A 126 15.53 12.93 2.62
N ILE A 127 15.75 13.92 1.75
CA ILE A 127 15.77 13.71 0.30
C ILE A 127 16.89 12.72 -0.07
N LEU A 128 18.08 12.87 0.49
CA LEU A 128 19.20 11.96 0.25
C LEU A 128 18.91 10.54 0.78
N ALA A 129 18.30 10.41 1.96
CA ALA A 129 17.90 9.12 2.51
C ALA A 129 16.87 8.40 1.59
N ILE A 130 15.88 9.13 1.05
CA ILE A 130 14.91 8.61 0.08
C ILE A 130 15.63 8.17 -1.21
N ALA A 131 16.56 8.99 -1.73
CA ALA A 131 17.31 8.67 -2.94
C ALA A 131 18.15 7.39 -2.79
N VAL A 132 18.83 7.22 -1.65
CA VAL A 132 19.58 6.01 -1.33
C VAL A 132 18.65 4.78 -1.28
N THR A 133 17.50 4.92 -0.64
CA THR A 133 16.52 3.84 -0.51
C THR A 133 15.94 3.44 -1.88
N LEU A 134 15.60 4.42 -2.71
CA LEU A 134 15.14 4.17 -4.09
C LEU A 134 16.22 3.50 -4.93
N GLY A 135 17.49 3.95 -4.81
CA GLY A 135 18.63 3.33 -5.48
C GLY A 135 18.77 1.85 -5.11
N GLY A 136 18.58 1.50 -3.84
CA GLY A 136 18.53 0.10 -3.39
C GLY A 136 17.39 -0.71 -4.02
N SER A 137 16.18 -0.12 -4.13
CA SER A 137 15.04 -0.77 -4.80
C SER A 137 15.31 -1.02 -6.29
N PHE A 138 15.85 -0.03 -7.00
CA PHE A 138 16.25 -0.20 -8.40
C PHE A 138 17.32 -1.28 -8.59
N LEU A 139 18.26 -1.40 -7.64
CA LEU A 139 19.30 -2.42 -7.71
C LEU A 139 18.71 -3.84 -7.57
N ILE A 140 17.73 -4.03 -6.67
CA ILE A 140 17.00 -5.30 -6.56
C ILE A 140 16.24 -5.61 -7.86
N ALA A 141 15.50 -4.65 -8.41
CA ALA A 141 14.77 -4.85 -9.65
C ALA A 141 15.68 -5.17 -10.83
N TYR A 142 16.85 -4.55 -10.91
CA TYR A 142 17.84 -4.84 -11.95
C TYR A 142 18.34 -6.28 -11.87
N SER A 143 18.51 -6.84 -10.68
CA SER A 143 18.94 -8.23 -10.52
C SER A 143 17.92 -9.25 -11.04
N ASP A 144 16.65 -8.88 -11.04
CA ASP A 144 15.55 -9.76 -11.45
C ASP A 144 15.11 -9.53 -12.92
N SER A 145 15.75 -8.60 -13.64
CA SER A 145 15.34 -8.15 -14.99
C SER A 145 15.75 -9.10 -16.14
N GLY A 146 15.99 -10.37 -15.87
CA GLY A 146 16.38 -11.38 -16.86
C GLY A 146 15.33 -11.74 -17.94
N SER A 147 14.10 -11.23 -17.85
CA SER A 147 13.04 -11.40 -18.86
C SER A 147 12.44 -10.03 -19.17
N GLY A 148 12.66 -9.54 -20.39
CA GLY A 148 12.36 -8.21 -20.89
C GLY A 148 11.17 -7.51 -20.24
N SER A 149 11.42 -6.37 -19.58
CA SER A 149 10.37 -5.53 -19.02
C SER A 149 9.43 -5.10 -20.15
N GLN A 150 8.14 -5.35 -19.99
CA GLN A 150 7.17 -4.87 -20.96
C GLN A 150 6.77 -3.44 -20.55
N LEU A 151 7.12 -2.47 -21.37
CA LEU A 151 6.86 -1.03 -21.16
C LEU A 151 5.41 -0.75 -20.72
N TYR A 152 4.44 -1.51 -21.24
CA TYR A 152 3.05 -1.38 -20.84
C TYR A 152 2.83 -1.66 -19.34
N GLY A 153 3.36 -2.75 -18.80
CA GLY A 153 3.27 -3.06 -17.38
C GLY A 153 3.97 -2.02 -16.50
N ASP A 154 5.10 -1.51 -16.94
CA ASP A 154 5.87 -0.48 -16.23
C ASP A 154 5.11 0.86 -16.18
N ILE A 155 4.43 1.25 -17.28
CA ILE A 155 3.55 2.44 -17.31
C ILE A 155 2.37 2.25 -16.34
N LEU A 156 1.73 1.08 -16.32
CA LEU A 156 0.65 0.79 -15.36
C LEU A 156 1.14 0.91 -13.91
N SER A 157 2.34 0.40 -13.61
CA SER A 157 2.96 0.52 -12.28
C SER A 157 3.19 1.98 -11.88
N LEU A 158 3.65 2.82 -12.81
CA LEU A 158 3.89 4.24 -12.56
C LEU A 158 2.58 5.01 -12.29
N LEU A 159 1.53 4.70 -13.05
CA LEU A 159 0.20 5.26 -12.82
C LEU A 159 -0.38 4.77 -11.48
N ALA A 160 -0.15 3.51 -11.12
CA ALA A 160 -0.53 2.96 -9.83
C ALA A 160 0.19 3.66 -8.67
N ALA A 161 1.49 3.99 -8.84
CA ALA A 161 2.26 4.76 -7.86
C ALA A 161 1.69 6.16 -7.62
N THR A 162 1.29 6.86 -8.68
CA THR A 162 0.64 8.18 -8.57
C THR A 162 -0.71 8.08 -7.86
N ALA A 163 -1.51 7.09 -8.18
CA ALA A 163 -2.82 6.89 -7.56
C ALA A 163 -2.71 6.61 -6.06
N VAL A 164 -1.80 5.72 -5.64
CA VAL A 164 -1.62 5.43 -4.22
C VAL A 164 -0.97 6.59 -3.45
N ALA A 165 -0.20 7.44 -4.12
CA ALA A 165 0.31 8.66 -3.51
C ALA A 165 -0.82 9.65 -3.17
N VAL A 166 -1.79 9.85 -4.07
CA VAL A 166 -2.97 10.67 -3.80
C VAL A 166 -3.80 10.09 -2.65
N TYR A 167 -4.03 8.77 -2.65
CA TYR A 167 -4.65 8.07 -1.53
C TYR A 167 -3.95 8.37 -0.20
N THR A 168 -2.61 8.27 -0.15
CA THR A 168 -1.81 8.49 1.05
C THR A 168 -1.90 9.94 1.55
N LEU A 169 -1.84 10.92 0.64
CA LEU A 169 -1.96 12.36 0.97
C LEU A 169 -3.35 12.72 1.50
N ILE A 170 -4.42 12.24 0.86
CA ILE A 170 -5.79 12.41 1.37
C ILE A 170 -5.91 11.74 2.75
N GLY A 171 -5.35 10.55 2.89
CA GLY A 171 -5.30 9.83 4.16
C GLY A 171 -4.71 10.68 5.29
N ARG A 172 -3.60 11.36 5.07
CA ARG A 172 -2.99 12.25 6.07
C ARG A 172 -3.96 13.35 6.52
N VAL A 173 -4.66 13.99 5.57
CA VAL A 173 -5.63 15.05 5.86
C VAL A 173 -6.80 14.52 6.70
N VAL A 174 -7.40 13.41 6.30
CA VAL A 174 -8.58 12.89 6.99
C VAL A 174 -8.22 12.26 8.34
N ARG A 175 -7.09 11.54 8.41
CA ARG A 175 -6.61 10.86 9.63
C ARG A 175 -6.26 11.81 10.77
N SER A 176 -6.02 13.08 10.49
CA SER A 176 -5.85 14.09 11.56
C SER A 176 -7.14 14.38 12.36
N LYS A 177 -8.32 14.01 11.81
CA LYS A 177 -9.64 14.35 12.36
C LYS A 177 -10.57 13.16 12.57
N VAL A 178 -10.31 12.02 11.90
CA VAL A 178 -11.16 10.83 11.90
C VAL A 178 -10.34 9.63 12.38
N SER A 179 -10.93 8.74 13.17
CA SER A 179 -10.26 7.51 13.63
C SER A 179 -9.87 6.61 12.46
N THR A 180 -8.86 5.75 12.66
CA THR A 180 -8.42 4.82 11.61
C THR A 180 -9.55 3.93 11.16
N THR A 181 -10.29 3.34 12.10
CA THR A 181 -11.37 2.39 11.81
C THR A 181 -12.44 3.02 10.94
N VAL A 182 -12.90 4.23 11.27
CA VAL A 182 -13.92 4.93 10.49
C VAL A 182 -13.38 5.33 9.12
N TYR A 183 -12.19 5.92 9.05
CA TYR A 183 -11.57 6.32 7.79
C TYR A 183 -11.38 5.13 6.86
N THR A 184 -10.73 4.04 7.34
CA THR A 184 -10.45 2.88 6.49
C THR A 184 -11.73 2.17 6.06
N TYR A 185 -12.75 2.11 6.92
CA TYR A 185 -14.05 1.54 6.52
C TYR A 185 -14.68 2.32 5.38
N MET A 186 -14.70 3.67 5.44
CA MET A 186 -15.24 4.52 4.36
C MET A 186 -14.45 4.35 3.07
N VAL A 187 -13.11 4.39 3.14
CA VAL A 187 -12.21 4.20 2.00
C VAL A 187 -12.43 2.85 1.35
N TYR A 188 -12.44 1.77 2.13
CA TYR A 188 -12.54 0.41 1.60
C TYR A 188 -13.94 0.11 1.06
N THR A 189 -14.98 0.68 1.65
CA THR A 189 -16.35 0.58 1.10
C THR A 189 -16.45 1.29 -0.25
N ALA A 190 -15.93 2.50 -0.35
CA ALA A 190 -15.88 3.23 -1.62
C ALA A 190 -15.03 2.50 -2.67
N CYS A 191 -13.85 2.02 -2.27
CA CYS A 191 -12.97 1.23 -3.13
C CYS A 191 -13.66 -0.05 -3.63
N ALA A 192 -14.30 -0.82 -2.74
CA ALA A 192 -15.04 -2.02 -3.12
C ALA A 192 -16.17 -1.71 -4.12
N ALA A 193 -16.92 -0.64 -3.88
CA ALA A 193 -17.98 -0.21 -4.79
C ALA A 193 -17.45 0.12 -6.19
N VAL A 194 -16.36 0.89 -6.27
CA VAL A 194 -15.71 1.22 -7.55
C VAL A 194 -15.22 -0.04 -8.26
N LEU A 195 -14.58 -0.97 -7.54
CA LEU A 195 -14.07 -2.22 -8.12
C LEU A 195 -15.18 -3.12 -8.63
N VAL A 196 -16.29 -3.25 -7.89
CA VAL A 196 -17.48 -3.99 -8.35
C VAL A 196 -18.06 -3.36 -9.60
N VAL A 197 -18.22 -2.03 -9.62
CA VAL A 197 -18.69 -1.31 -10.84
C VAL A 197 -17.73 -1.53 -12.00
N THR A 198 -16.42 -1.54 -11.76
CA THR A 198 -15.41 -1.82 -12.80
C THR A 198 -15.57 -3.25 -13.34
N CYS A 199 -15.77 -4.25 -12.49
CA CYS A 199 -16.03 -5.63 -12.94
C CYS A 199 -17.28 -5.71 -13.81
N LEU A 200 -18.38 -5.11 -13.38
CA LEU A 200 -19.63 -5.11 -14.13
C LEU A 200 -19.50 -4.39 -15.47
N ALA A 201 -18.80 -3.25 -15.50
CA ALA A 201 -18.57 -2.47 -16.73
C ALA A 201 -17.70 -3.22 -17.75
N GLN A 202 -16.80 -4.10 -17.26
CA GLN A 202 -15.96 -4.96 -18.11
C GLN A 202 -16.63 -6.31 -18.45
N GLY A 203 -17.86 -6.55 -18.00
CA GLY A 203 -18.58 -7.79 -18.23
C GLY A 203 -18.06 -8.98 -17.42
N TYR A 204 -17.29 -8.74 -16.35
CA TYR A 204 -16.77 -9.81 -15.50
C TYR A 204 -17.79 -10.18 -14.42
N GLY A 205 -18.26 -11.41 -14.44
CA GLY A 205 -19.00 -11.99 -13.32
C GLY A 205 -18.06 -12.25 -12.15
N LEU A 206 -18.47 -11.85 -10.94
CA LEU A 206 -17.59 -11.98 -9.77
C LEU A 206 -17.27 -13.44 -9.43
N PHE A 207 -18.17 -14.37 -9.69
CA PHE A 207 -18.06 -15.78 -9.29
C PHE A 207 -17.71 -16.74 -10.44
N ASP A 208 -17.38 -16.22 -11.63
CA ASP A 208 -17.16 -17.04 -12.84
C ASP A 208 -15.75 -17.67 -12.89
N TYR A 209 -14.87 -17.31 -11.96
CA TYR A 209 -13.44 -17.65 -11.99
C TYR A 209 -13.04 -18.69 -10.93
N GLY A 210 -13.99 -19.40 -10.35
CA GLY A 210 -13.75 -20.39 -9.32
C GLY A 210 -13.34 -19.82 -7.98
N PRO A 211 -12.93 -20.70 -7.00
CA PRO A 211 -12.69 -20.28 -5.63
C PRO A 211 -11.39 -19.48 -5.43
N SER A 212 -10.45 -19.50 -6.40
CA SER A 212 -9.13 -18.88 -6.23
C SER A 212 -9.22 -17.38 -5.92
N ALA A 213 -10.05 -16.63 -6.66
CA ALA A 213 -10.22 -15.19 -6.42
C ALA A 213 -10.82 -14.89 -5.04
N VAL A 214 -11.78 -15.72 -4.60
CA VAL A 214 -12.44 -15.57 -3.29
C VAL A 214 -11.43 -15.81 -2.16
N ILE A 215 -10.68 -16.91 -2.23
CA ILE A 215 -9.70 -17.31 -1.21
C ILE A 215 -8.53 -16.31 -1.19
N VAL A 216 -7.94 -16.02 -2.36
CA VAL A 216 -6.85 -15.04 -2.47
C VAL A 216 -7.32 -13.66 -2.00
N GLY A 217 -8.55 -13.24 -2.36
CA GLY A 217 -9.15 -12.01 -1.88
C GLY A 217 -9.25 -11.95 -0.35
N ALA A 218 -9.65 -13.04 0.32
CA ALA A 218 -9.72 -13.12 1.78
C ALA A 218 -8.33 -13.02 2.42
N LEU A 219 -7.33 -13.71 1.90
CA LEU A 219 -5.94 -13.62 2.37
C LEU A 219 -5.37 -12.21 2.19
N LEU A 220 -5.58 -11.60 1.02
CA LEU A 220 -5.21 -10.21 0.75
C LEU A 220 -5.91 -9.22 1.68
N ALA A 221 -7.20 -9.46 2.02
CA ALA A 221 -7.94 -8.64 2.96
C ALA A 221 -7.29 -8.64 4.35
N ILE A 222 -6.96 -9.81 4.88
CA ILE A 222 -6.38 -9.96 6.20
C ILE A 222 -4.95 -9.42 6.24
N PHE A 223 -4.07 -9.96 5.41
CA PHE A 223 -2.64 -9.66 5.47
C PHE A 223 -2.31 -8.30 4.85
N SER A 224 -2.68 -8.08 3.60
CA SER A 224 -2.22 -6.90 2.88
C SER A 224 -3.09 -5.65 3.10
N THR A 225 -4.39 -5.82 3.37
CA THR A 225 -5.26 -4.65 3.61
C THR A 225 -5.34 -4.31 5.09
N ILE A 226 -5.72 -5.25 5.97
CA ILE A 226 -5.89 -4.96 7.39
C ILE A 226 -4.53 -4.80 8.07
N LEU A 227 -3.60 -5.75 7.92
CA LEU A 227 -2.26 -5.68 8.50
C LEU A 227 -1.27 -4.82 7.70
N GLY A 228 -1.60 -4.43 6.47
CA GLY A 228 -0.81 -3.54 5.64
C GLY A 228 -1.39 -2.13 5.56
N HIS A 229 -2.28 -1.87 4.61
CA HIS A 229 -2.82 -0.53 4.33
C HIS A 229 -3.49 0.16 5.51
N SER A 230 -4.24 -0.59 6.37
CA SER A 230 -4.88 0.01 7.55
C SER A 230 -3.84 0.45 8.58
N ILE A 231 -2.76 -0.33 8.75
CA ILE A 231 -1.66 0.03 9.64
C ILE A 231 -0.94 1.27 9.12
N PHE A 232 -0.60 1.35 7.83
CA PHE A 232 -0.01 2.56 7.27
C PHE A 232 -0.94 3.76 7.39
N SER A 233 -2.24 3.60 7.17
CA SER A 233 -3.23 4.66 7.41
C SER A 233 -3.27 5.10 8.89
N TRP A 234 -3.06 4.17 9.82
CA TRP A 234 -2.92 4.49 11.24
C TRP A 234 -1.62 5.26 11.51
N CYS A 235 -0.51 4.86 10.90
CA CYS A 235 0.79 5.50 11.02
C CYS A 235 0.79 6.96 10.52
N LEU A 236 -0.07 7.31 9.56
CA LEU A 236 -0.23 8.69 9.08
C LEU A 236 -0.66 9.69 10.18
N LYS A 237 -1.14 9.21 11.34
CA LYS A 237 -1.40 10.08 12.50
C LYS A 237 -0.11 10.49 13.20
N PHE A 238 0.92 9.64 13.18
CA PHE A 238 2.14 9.79 13.97
C PHE A 238 3.34 10.25 13.13
N PHE A 239 3.36 9.95 11.84
CA PHE A 239 4.50 10.21 10.95
C PHE A 239 4.09 11.05 9.75
N SER A 240 5.07 11.70 9.11
CA SER A 240 4.84 12.36 7.83
C SER A 240 4.42 11.36 6.73
N PRO A 241 3.61 11.80 5.75
CA PRO A 241 3.27 10.94 4.60
C PRO A 241 4.51 10.47 3.84
N SER A 242 5.52 11.32 3.74
CA SER A 242 6.80 11.01 3.08
C SER A 242 7.55 9.88 3.77
N PHE A 243 7.58 9.88 5.12
CA PHE A 243 8.21 8.81 5.89
C PHE A 243 7.43 7.49 5.79
N VAL A 244 6.09 7.56 5.89
CA VAL A 244 5.24 6.37 5.74
C VAL A 244 5.44 5.72 4.37
N SER A 245 5.48 6.51 3.29
CA SER A 245 5.73 6.00 1.93
C SER A 245 7.16 5.49 1.75
N ALA A 246 8.17 6.19 2.29
CA ALA A 246 9.55 5.72 2.24
C ALA A 246 9.74 4.38 2.98
N SER A 247 8.99 4.15 4.06
CA SER A 247 9.04 2.88 4.80
C SER A 247 8.56 1.68 3.97
N LYS A 248 7.65 1.89 3.01
CA LYS A 248 7.18 0.84 2.10
C LYS A 248 8.26 0.37 1.12
N LEU A 249 9.31 1.16 0.90
CA LEU A 249 10.47 0.71 0.13
C LEU A 249 11.18 -0.52 0.72
N CYS A 250 10.88 -0.87 1.98
CA CYS A 250 11.31 -2.15 2.56
C CYS A 250 10.54 -3.37 2.01
N GLU A 251 9.46 -3.16 1.24
CA GLU A 251 8.64 -4.25 0.68
C GLU A 251 9.46 -5.23 -0.18
N PRO A 252 10.31 -4.80 -1.14
CA PRO A 252 11.14 -5.71 -1.92
C PRO A 252 12.09 -6.54 -1.06
N VAL A 253 12.63 -5.96 0.03
CA VAL A 253 13.52 -6.69 0.96
C VAL A 253 12.77 -7.77 1.71
N ALA A 254 11.58 -7.44 2.23
CA ALA A 254 10.74 -8.40 2.93
C ALA A 254 10.23 -9.49 1.97
N ALA A 255 9.89 -9.15 0.72
CA ALA A 255 9.49 -10.11 -0.30
C ALA A 255 10.64 -11.08 -0.64
N ALA A 256 11.86 -10.58 -0.84
CA ALA A 256 13.05 -11.41 -1.08
C ALA A 256 13.36 -12.34 0.11
N ALA A 257 13.26 -11.83 1.34
CA ALA A 257 13.45 -12.63 2.54
C ALA A 257 12.40 -13.75 2.66
N MET A 258 11.13 -13.45 2.34
CA MET A 258 10.07 -14.47 2.32
C MET A 258 10.28 -15.49 1.21
N ALA A 259 10.70 -15.08 0.01
CA ALA A 259 11.02 -15.99 -1.09
C ALA A 259 12.18 -16.94 -0.72
N ALA A 260 13.24 -16.42 -0.10
CA ALA A 260 14.34 -17.23 0.40
C ALA A 260 13.89 -18.27 1.42
N PHE A 261 13.00 -17.89 2.35
CA PHE A 261 12.51 -18.79 3.39
C PHE A 261 11.49 -19.83 2.86
N LEU A 262 10.55 -19.40 1.99
CA LEU A 262 9.45 -20.25 1.52
C LEU A 262 9.86 -21.16 0.34
N PHE A 263 10.77 -20.68 -0.52
CA PHE A 263 11.15 -21.34 -1.76
C PHE A 263 12.62 -21.76 -1.78
N ALA A 264 13.37 -21.57 -0.68
CA ALA A 264 14.80 -21.83 -0.57
C ALA A 264 15.62 -21.10 -1.68
N GLU A 265 15.16 -19.95 -2.15
CA GLU A 265 15.86 -19.13 -3.13
C GLU A 265 17.02 -18.39 -2.44
N ILE A 266 18.24 -18.52 -3.01
CA ILE A 266 19.41 -17.84 -2.48
C ILE A 266 19.44 -16.40 -3.03
N PRO A 267 19.37 -15.36 -2.18
CA PRO A 267 19.40 -13.98 -2.65
C PRO A 267 20.71 -13.67 -3.42
N THR A 268 20.60 -12.98 -4.54
CA THR A 268 21.75 -12.55 -5.33
C THR A 268 22.54 -11.46 -4.58
N ALA A 269 23.81 -11.23 -4.97
CA ALA A 269 24.62 -10.16 -4.41
C ALA A 269 23.96 -8.77 -4.57
N PHE A 270 23.29 -8.52 -5.71
CA PHE A 270 22.54 -7.27 -5.95
C PHE A 270 21.34 -7.13 -5.00
N GLN A 271 20.62 -8.21 -4.72
CA GLN A 271 19.50 -8.21 -3.77
C GLN A 271 20.00 -7.92 -2.33
N ILE A 272 21.15 -8.49 -1.94
CA ILE A 272 21.76 -8.24 -0.62
C ILE A 272 22.21 -6.78 -0.51
N ILE A 273 22.96 -6.26 -1.49
CA ILE A 273 23.44 -4.87 -1.50
C ILE A 273 22.27 -3.89 -1.53
N GLY A 274 21.30 -4.12 -2.42
CA GLY A 274 20.08 -3.32 -2.51
C GLY A 274 19.29 -3.32 -1.20
N GLY A 275 19.16 -4.48 -0.55
CA GLY A 275 18.52 -4.63 0.75
C GLY A 275 19.21 -3.84 1.86
N VAL A 276 20.55 -3.86 1.91
CA VAL A 276 21.33 -3.06 2.87
C VAL A 276 21.12 -1.55 2.64
N LEU A 277 21.11 -1.10 1.37
CA LEU A 277 20.85 0.30 1.03
C LEU A 277 19.43 0.73 1.46
N ILE A 278 18.43 -0.11 1.20
CA ILE A 278 17.04 0.15 1.60
C ILE A 278 16.91 0.28 3.11
N LEU A 279 17.36 -0.74 3.85
CA LEU A 279 17.26 -0.73 5.31
C LEU A 279 18.05 0.41 5.94
N GLY A 280 19.27 0.66 5.44
CA GLY A 280 20.11 1.78 5.87
C GLY A 280 19.45 3.14 5.61
N GLY A 281 18.90 3.35 4.42
CA GLY A 281 18.20 4.59 4.04
C GLY A 281 16.93 4.84 4.86
N VAL A 282 16.08 3.82 5.04
CA VAL A 282 14.86 3.93 5.87
C VAL A 282 15.22 4.17 7.34
N CYS A 283 16.22 3.47 7.89
CA CYS A 283 16.70 3.71 9.24
C CYS A 283 17.25 5.13 9.42
N TRP A 284 17.97 5.63 8.42
CA TRP A 284 18.47 7.02 8.44
C TRP A 284 17.31 8.02 8.40
N TYR A 285 16.35 7.84 7.50
CA TYR A 285 15.17 8.70 7.43
C TYR A 285 14.36 8.65 8.74
N SER A 286 14.19 7.50 9.34
CA SER A 286 13.51 7.34 10.63
C SER A 286 14.15 8.19 11.75
N ARG A 287 15.48 8.30 11.76
CA ARG A 287 16.19 9.15 12.74
C ARG A 287 15.98 10.65 12.48
N ILE A 288 15.83 11.04 11.20
CA ILE A 288 15.54 12.44 10.82
C ILE A 288 14.13 12.82 11.25
N GLU A 289 13.16 11.93 10.96
CA GLU A 289 11.74 12.14 11.29
C GLU A 289 11.54 12.36 12.80
N ARG A 290 12.13 11.49 13.64
CA ARG A 290 12.05 11.62 15.11
C ARG A 290 12.67 12.90 15.69
N LYS A 291 13.58 13.54 14.97
CA LYS A 291 14.20 14.80 15.43
C LYS A 291 13.39 16.03 15.03
N SER A 292 12.41 15.87 14.14
CA SER A 292 11.57 16.95 13.65
C SER A 292 10.21 17.05 14.37
N GLU A 293 9.89 16.05 15.23
CA GLU A 293 8.80 16.08 16.22
C GLU A 293 9.24 16.76 17.51
#